data_0b205e5bb3b0d58a331c4143efee2fc0
#
_entry.id   0b205e5bb3b0d58a331c4143efee2fc0
#
_cell.length_a   1.000
_cell.length_b   1.000
_cell.length_c   1.000
_cell.angle_alpha   90.00
_cell.angle_beta   90.00
_cell.angle_gamma   90.00
#
_symmetry.space_group_name_H-M   'P 1'
#
loop_
_entity.id
_entity.type
_entity.pdbx_description
1 polymer ?
#
loop_
_entity_poly.entity_id
_entity_poly.type
_entity_poly.pdbx_seq_one_letter_code
_entity_poly.pdbx_strand_id
1 'polypeptide(L)'
;MCIRDRSNFVEIIPEIDVPAHSLALTHYKPEIGSKEYGMDHLDLFKPETYEFVDALFKEYLEGDNPVFVGKRVHIGTDEYSNAKKDVVEKFRAFTDHYIRFVEGFGKQAVVWGALSHAKGDTPVKSENVVMNAWYNGYADPATMIKDGYQLISIPDGLVYIVPKAGYYYDYLNEPYLYKEWTPAHIGKAVFDEKHPSILGGMFAIWNDHVGNGISVKDIHHRIFS
;
A
#
# COMPACT_ATOMS: atom_id res chain seq x y z
N MET A 1 3.57 -6.73 -18.29
CA MET A 1 3.08 -5.36 -18.10
C MET A 1 2.90 -4.65 -19.43
N CYS A 2 1.83 -3.91 -19.60
CA CYS A 2 1.31 -3.50 -20.89
C CYS A 2 2.19 -2.52 -21.66
N ILE A 3 2.54 -2.87 -22.89
CA ILE A 3 3.17 -1.94 -23.87
C ILE A 3 2.28 -0.70 -24.05
N ARG A 4 0.96 -0.87 -24.01
CA ARG A 4 -0.05 0.18 -24.10
C ARG A 4 0.10 1.26 -23.02
N ASP A 5 0.36 0.87 -21.76
CA ASP A 5 0.46 1.83 -20.67
C ASP A 5 1.70 2.71 -20.86
N ARG A 6 2.84 2.11 -21.21
CA ARG A 6 4.07 2.85 -21.50
C ARG A 6 3.94 3.79 -22.71
N SER A 7 3.21 3.38 -23.75
CA SER A 7 2.95 4.23 -24.91
C SER A 7 2.05 5.44 -24.59
N ASN A 8 1.33 5.39 -23.47
CA ASN A 8 0.54 6.50 -22.95
C ASN A 8 1.19 7.21 -21.75
N PHE A 9 2.48 6.98 -21.51
CA PHE A 9 3.26 7.59 -20.41
C PHE A 9 2.72 7.23 -19.01
N VAL A 10 2.08 6.08 -18.87
CA VAL A 10 1.59 5.55 -17.60
C VAL A 10 2.57 4.51 -17.07
N GLU A 11 3.08 4.70 -15.87
CA GLU A 11 3.84 3.70 -15.13
C GLU A 11 2.87 2.78 -14.38
N ILE A 12 3.05 1.48 -14.53
CA ILE A 12 2.36 0.50 -13.70
C ILE A 12 3.24 0.19 -12.51
N ILE A 13 2.70 0.42 -11.32
CA ILE A 13 3.32 0.02 -10.05
C ILE A 13 2.58 -1.23 -9.56
N PRO A 14 3.15 -2.42 -9.75
CA PRO A 14 2.52 -3.65 -9.27
C PRO A 14 2.58 -3.72 -7.74
N GLU A 15 1.56 -4.31 -7.14
CA GLU A 15 1.47 -4.50 -5.70
C GLU A 15 1.31 -5.98 -5.36
N ILE A 16 2.08 -6.42 -4.36
CA ILE A 16 1.86 -7.65 -3.62
C ILE A 16 1.68 -7.22 -2.17
N ASP A 17 0.43 -7.19 -1.73
CA ASP A 17 0.10 -6.70 -0.39
C ASP A 17 0.34 -7.81 0.65
N VAL A 18 1.32 -7.55 1.49
CA VAL A 18 1.76 -8.40 2.60
C VAL A 18 2.22 -7.52 3.77
N PRO A 19 2.13 -7.95 5.02
CA PRO A 19 1.74 -9.26 5.52
C PRO A 19 0.27 -9.38 5.96
N ALA A 20 -0.50 -8.28 5.93
CA ALA A 20 -1.96 -8.31 6.04
C ALA A 20 -2.59 -8.48 4.65
N HIS A 21 -3.92 -8.51 4.58
CA HIS A 21 -4.70 -8.69 3.35
C HIS A 21 -4.28 -9.91 2.50
N SER A 22 -3.62 -10.86 3.13
CA SER A 22 -2.97 -12.02 2.50
C SER A 22 -3.85 -13.27 2.40
N LEU A 23 -5.18 -13.13 2.46
CA LEU A 23 -6.10 -14.27 2.49
C LEU A 23 -5.94 -15.20 1.27
N ALA A 24 -5.68 -14.66 0.09
CA ALA A 24 -5.43 -15.45 -1.11
C ALA A 24 -4.17 -16.31 -0.97
N LEU A 25 -3.12 -15.76 -0.37
CA LEU A 25 -1.85 -16.46 -0.13
C LEU A 25 -2.01 -17.57 0.90
N THR A 26 -2.74 -17.30 1.97
CA THR A 26 -2.99 -18.28 3.03
C THR A 26 -4.01 -19.34 2.64
N HIS A 27 -4.90 -19.07 1.68
CA HIS A 27 -5.72 -20.13 1.07
C HIS A 27 -4.87 -21.10 0.26
N TYR A 28 -3.84 -20.61 -0.42
CA TYR A 28 -2.91 -21.45 -1.18
C TYR A 28 -1.96 -22.21 -0.24
N LYS A 29 -1.44 -21.54 0.81
CA LYS A 29 -0.48 -22.08 1.77
C LYS A 29 -0.92 -21.79 3.22
N PRO A 30 -1.88 -22.55 3.78
CA PRO A 30 -2.48 -22.24 5.08
C PRO A 30 -1.50 -22.21 6.25
N GLU A 31 -0.38 -22.93 6.14
CA GLU A 31 0.62 -23.00 7.21
C GLU A 31 1.35 -21.68 7.47
N ILE A 32 1.37 -20.73 6.53
CA ILE A 32 1.98 -19.40 6.73
C ILE A 32 1.01 -18.39 7.32
N GLY A 33 -0.27 -18.73 7.45
CA GLY A 33 -1.29 -17.86 8.04
C GLY A 33 -1.16 -17.77 9.57
N SER A 34 -1.55 -16.62 10.12
CA SER A 34 -1.58 -16.39 11.54
C SER A 34 -2.83 -17.03 12.17
N LYS A 35 -2.64 -17.91 13.13
CA LYS A 35 -3.76 -18.46 13.91
C LYS A 35 -4.30 -17.47 14.95
N GLU A 36 -3.48 -16.50 15.34
CA GLU A 36 -3.81 -15.56 16.38
C GLU A 36 -4.54 -14.32 15.83
N TYR A 37 -4.13 -13.83 14.68
CA TYR A 37 -4.65 -12.57 14.10
C TYR A 37 -5.59 -12.76 12.90
N GLY A 38 -5.83 -13.99 12.51
CA GLY A 38 -6.68 -14.34 11.38
C GLY A 38 -5.88 -14.77 10.14
N MET A 39 -6.54 -15.54 9.27
CA MET A 39 -5.90 -16.11 8.07
C MET A 39 -5.61 -15.08 6.98
N ASP A 40 -6.08 -13.87 7.11
CA ASP A 40 -5.74 -12.72 6.27
C ASP A 40 -4.38 -12.09 6.65
N HIS A 41 -3.79 -12.52 7.77
CA HIS A 41 -2.48 -12.11 8.25
C HIS A 41 -1.46 -13.24 8.09
N LEU A 42 -0.28 -12.94 7.58
CA LEU A 42 0.84 -13.88 7.58
C LEU A 42 1.47 -13.98 8.98
N ASP A 43 1.90 -15.17 9.37
CA ASP A 43 2.60 -15.39 10.63
C ASP A 43 4.07 -15.00 10.52
N LEU A 44 4.44 -13.83 11.05
CA LEU A 44 5.79 -13.25 10.95
C LEU A 44 6.83 -13.92 11.87
N PHE A 45 6.42 -14.89 12.68
CA PHE A 45 7.34 -15.67 13.51
C PHE A 45 7.83 -16.95 12.82
N LYS A 46 7.30 -17.25 11.63
CA LYS A 46 7.64 -18.45 10.86
C LYS A 46 8.65 -18.12 9.75
N PRO A 47 9.80 -18.83 9.69
CA PRO A 47 10.71 -18.71 8.55
C PRO A 47 10.06 -19.02 7.20
N GLU A 48 9.15 -19.98 7.17
CA GLU A 48 8.44 -20.42 5.96
C GLU A 48 7.60 -19.29 5.33
N THR A 49 7.17 -18.32 6.14
CA THR A 49 6.50 -17.11 5.65
C THR A 49 7.43 -16.29 4.77
N TYR A 50 8.66 -16.06 5.24
CA TYR A 50 9.66 -15.31 4.47
C TYR A 50 10.12 -16.07 3.24
N GLU A 51 10.37 -17.37 3.36
CA GLU A 51 10.74 -18.22 2.20
C GLU A 51 9.67 -18.14 1.09
N PHE A 52 8.39 -18.17 1.47
CA PHE A 52 7.30 -18.10 0.51
C PHE A 52 7.18 -16.71 -0.13
N VAL A 53 7.23 -15.63 0.65
CA VAL A 53 7.10 -14.27 0.14
C VAL A 53 8.33 -13.89 -0.69
N ASP A 54 9.53 -14.29 -0.30
CA ASP A 54 10.77 -14.13 -1.08
C ASP A 54 10.64 -14.81 -2.44
N ALA A 55 10.16 -16.06 -2.47
CA ALA A 55 9.98 -16.81 -3.71
C ALA A 55 8.95 -16.13 -4.62
N LEU A 56 7.86 -15.63 -4.04
CA LEU A 56 6.81 -14.91 -4.76
C LEU A 56 7.36 -13.63 -5.41
N PHE A 57 8.06 -12.78 -4.67
CA PHE A 57 8.66 -11.57 -5.25
C PHE A 57 9.71 -11.90 -6.31
N LYS A 58 10.56 -12.91 -6.07
CA LYS A 58 11.58 -13.36 -7.04
C LYS A 58 10.95 -13.77 -8.37
N GLU A 59 9.85 -14.52 -8.36
CA GLU A 59 9.17 -14.95 -9.57
C GLU A 59 8.84 -13.78 -10.51
N TYR A 60 8.55 -12.59 -9.96
CA TYR A 60 8.19 -11.41 -10.74
C TYR A 60 9.34 -10.44 -11.00
N LEU A 61 10.42 -10.52 -10.20
CA LEU A 61 11.52 -9.56 -10.23
C LEU A 61 12.81 -10.10 -10.86
N GLU A 62 13.02 -11.42 -10.86
CA GLU A 62 14.23 -12.05 -11.36
C GLU A 62 14.23 -12.29 -12.88
N GLY A 63 15.43 -12.49 -13.42
CA GLY A 63 15.67 -12.89 -14.80
C GLY A 63 15.87 -11.73 -15.77
N ASP A 64 16.21 -12.06 -17.01
CA ASP A 64 16.51 -11.10 -18.06
C ASP A 64 15.28 -10.30 -18.52
N ASN A 65 14.08 -10.85 -18.31
CA ASN A 65 12.80 -10.24 -18.68
C ASN A 65 11.79 -10.36 -17.53
N PRO A 66 12.00 -9.63 -16.41
CA PRO A 66 11.11 -9.72 -15.26
C PRO A 66 9.70 -9.21 -15.60
N VAL A 67 8.69 -9.76 -14.92
CA VAL A 67 7.30 -9.32 -15.11
C VAL A 67 7.12 -7.89 -14.61
N PHE A 68 7.73 -7.55 -13.47
CA PHE A 68 7.70 -6.21 -12.90
C PHE A 68 8.78 -5.33 -13.53
N VAL A 69 8.48 -4.76 -14.71
CA VAL A 69 9.43 -3.95 -15.49
C VAL A 69 9.53 -2.50 -15.03
N GLY A 70 8.55 -1.97 -14.27
CA GLY A 70 8.52 -0.60 -13.74
C GLY A 70 9.66 -0.31 -12.77
N LYS A 71 9.85 0.97 -12.46
CA LYS A 71 10.86 1.41 -11.49
C LYS A 71 10.44 1.15 -10.05
N ARG A 72 9.13 1.04 -9.79
CA ARG A 72 8.55 0.92 -8.46
C ARG A 72 7.84 -0.41 -8.28
N VAL A 73 7.84 -0.89 -7.04
CA VAL A 73 7.07 -2.06 -6.60
C VAL A 73 6.44 -1.73 -5.26
N HIS A 74 5.13 -1.94 -5.16
CA HIS A 74 4.40 -1.77 -3.92
C HIS A 74 4.39 -3.10 -3.16
N ILE A 75 4.77 -3.03 -1.89
CA ILE A 75 4.90 -4.21 -1.01
C ILE A 75 3.77 -4.31 0.02
N GLY A 76 2.74 -3.46 -0.11
CA GLY A 76 1.62 -3.40 0.84
C GLY A 76 2.03 -2.78 2.16
N THR A 77 2.01 -3.57 3.22
CA THR A 77 2.44 -3.23 4.59
C THR A 77 1.50 -2.29 5.35
N ASP A 78 0.21 -2.46 5.16
CA ASP A 78 -0.81 -1.81 5.96
C ASP A 78 -1.49 -2.79 6.94
N GLU A 79 -2.30 -2.25 7.79
CA GLU A 79 -3.29 -2.90 8.68
C GLU A 79 -2.87 -4.19 9.40
N TYR A 80 -1.57 -4.39 9.65
CA TYR A 80 -1.14 -5.52 10.46
C TYR A 80 -1.41 -5.29 11.95
N SER A 81 -1.58 -6.37 12.71
CA SER A 81 -1.88 -6.30 14.13
C SER A 81 -0.79 -5.56 14.94
N ASN A 82 -1.22 -4.66 15.82
CA ASN A 82 -0.37 -3.99 16.81
C ASN A 82 -0.70 -4.40 18.26
N ALA A 83 -1.38 -5.54 18.43
CA ALA A 83 -1.88 -5.98 19.73
C ALA A 83 -0.78 -6.30 20.76
N LYS A 84 0.43 -6.63 20.29
CA LYS A 84 1.58 -6.98 21.13
C LYS A 84 2.85 -6.31 20.63
N LYS A 85 3.76 -5.96 21.56
CA LYS A 85 5.03 -5.29 21.21
C LYS A 85 5.89 -6.15 20.28
N ASP A 86 6.03 -7.43 20.55
CA ASP A 86 6.84 -8.35 19.72
C ASP A 86 6.29 -8.47 18.29
N VAL A 87 4.98 -8.46 18.15
CA VAL A 87 4.30 -8.46 16.83
C VAL A 87 4.59 -7.17 16.07
N VAL A 88 4.53 -6.03 16.74
CA VAL A 88 4.89 -4.72 16.16
C VAL A 88 6.35 -4.72 15.69
N GLU A 89 7.27 -5.21 16.51
CA GLU A 89 8.69 -5.26 16.13
C GLU A 89 8.92 -6.21 14.95
N LYS A 90 8.21 -7.34 14.89
CA LYS A 90 8.25 -8.25 13.74
C LYS A 90 7.70 -7.62 12.47
N PHE A 91 6.56 -6.90 12.57
CA PHE A 91 6.00 -6.18 11.42
C PHE A 91 6.96 -5.09 10.90
N ARG A 92 7.59 -4.33 11.79
CA ARG A 92 8.59 -3.33 11.39
C ARG A 92 9.81 -3.96 10.72
N ALA A 93 10.31 -5.06 11.28
CA ALA A 93 11.41 -5.83 10.68
C ALA A 93 11.03 -6.39 9.31
N PHE A 94 9.82 -6.89 9.15
CA PHE A 94 9.28 -7.38 7.88
C PHE A 94 9.22 -6.24 6.84
N THR A 95 8.69 -5.08 7.21
CA THR A 95 8.61 -3.92 6.33
C THR A 95 10.00 -3.48 5.87
N ASP A 96 10.97 -3.34 6.79
CA ASP A 96 12.36 -2.99 6.45
C ASP A 96 13.00 -4.04 5.54
N HIS A 97 12.78 -5.32 5.83
CA HIS A 97 13.30 -6.43 5.02
C HIS A 97 12.81 -6.33 3.56
N TYR A 98 11.51 -6.17 3.33
CA TYR A 98 10.99 -6.15 1.96
C TYR A 98 11.25 -4.84 1.22
N ILE A 99 11.39 -3.72 1.90
CA ILE A 99 11.93 -2.48 1.30
C ILE A 99 13.32 -2.78 0.70
N ARG A 100 14.22 -3.32 1.50
CA ARG A 100 15.60 -3.64 1.04
C ARG A 100 15.63 -4.77 0.01
N PHE A 101 14.71 -5.72 0.12
CA PHE A 101 14.59 -6.84 -0.80
C PHE A 101 14.31 -6.36 -2.22
N VAL A 102 13.27 -5.53 -2.41
CA VAL A 102 12.93 -5.00 -3.74
C VAL A 102 13.97 -4.01 -4.25
N GLU A 103 14.63 -3.27 -3.37
CA GLU A 103 15.77 -2.42 -3.75
C GLU A 103 16.96 -3.24 -4.27
N GLY A 104 17.17 -4.45 -3.75
CA GLY A 104 18.18 -5.39 -4.26
C GLY A 104 17.98 -5.75 -5.74
N PHE A 105 16.76 -5.61 -6.26
CA PHE A 105 16.43 -5.75 -7.68
C PHE A 105 16.41 -4.40 -8.45
N GLY A 106 16.96 -3.34 -7.86
CA GLY A 106 17.00 -2.02 -8.47
C GLY A 106 15.64 -1.30 -8.53
N LYS A 107 14.69 -1.70 -7.68
CA LYS A 107 13.36 -1.08 -7.60
C LYS A 107 13.28 -0.10 -6.44
N GLN A 108 12.44 0.93 -6.57
CA GLN A 108 12.03 1.78 -5.46
C GLN A 108 10.81 1.14 -4.77
N ALA A 109 10.90 0.96 -3.45
CA ALA A 109 9.79 0.45 -2.67
C ALA A 109 8.69 1.49 -2.51
N VAL A 110 7.44 1.02 -2.61
CA VAL A 110 6.23 1.77 -2.23
C VAL A 110 5.55 0.98 -1.11
N VAL A 111 5.06 1.68 -0.09
CA VAL A 111 4.42 1.09 1.09
C VAL A 111 3.12 1.82 1.43
N TRP A 112 2.18 1.14 2.06
CA TRP A 112 1.09 1.79 2.76
C TRP A 112 1.58 2.36 4.09
N GLY A 113 1.03 3.49 4.49
CA GLY A 113 1.35 4.10 5.77
C GLY A 113 0.79 3.31 6.95
N ALA A 114 1.67 2.78 7.82
CA ALA A 114 1.29 1.99 8.99
C ALA A 114 2.16 2.27 10.23
N LEU A 115 3.23 3.04 10.10
CA LEU A 115 4.26 3.12 11.14
C LEU A 115 3.91 4.01 12.34
N SER A 116 2.87 4.85 12.25
CA SER A 116 2.31 5.52 13.44
C SER A 116 1.40 4.60 14.23
N HIS A 117 0.77 3.62 13.59
CA HIS A 117 -0.01 2.57 14.23
C HIS A 117 0.91 1.48 14.82
N ALA A 118 1.90 1.04 14.08
CA ALA A 118 2.91 0.07 14.49
C ALA A 118 4.13 0.78 15.13
N LYS A 119 3.90 1.48 16.26
CA LYS A 119 4.97 2.16 17.00
C LYS A 119 5.88 1.15 17.68
N GLY A 120 7.18 1.16 17.33
CA GLY A 120 8.18 0.24 17.86
C GLY A 120 9.58 0.81 17.72
N ASP A 121 10.55 0.04 18.24
CA ASP A 121 11.95 0.42 18.31
C ASP A 121 12.75 -0.07 17.09
N THR A 122 12.27 -1.12 16.41
CA THR A 122 12.92 -1.66 15.20
C THR A 122 12.91 -0.62 14.09
N PRO A 123 14.10 -0.21 13.58
CA PRO A 123 14.16 0.80 12.53
C PRO A 123 13.58 0.27 11.22
N VAL A 124 12.94 1.14 10.47
CA VAL A 124 12.46 0.89 9.12
C VAL A 124 13.09 1.90 8.19
N LYS A 125 13.66 1.44 7.09
CA LYS A 125 14.28 2.31 6.08
C LYS A 125 13.24 3.25 5.49
N SER A 126 13.61 4.53 5.37
CA SER A 126 12.77 5.59 4.80
C SER A 126 13.38 6.24 3.56
N GLU A 127 14.71 6.25 3.48
CA GLU A 127 15.41 6.84 2.34
C GLU A 127 15.04 6.12 1.04
N ASN A 128 14.65 6.91 0.03
CA ASN A 128 14.19 6.42 -1.29
C ASN A 128 12.93 5.53 -1.22
N VAL A 129 12.10 5.68 -0.18
CA VAL A 129 10.84 4.94 -0.02
C VAL A 129 9.66 5.89 -0.23
N VAL A 130 8.69 5.46 -1.03
CA VAL A 130 7.42 6.18 -1.22
C VAL A 130 6.38 5.56 -0.30
N MET A 131 5.63 6.40 0.42
CA MET A 131 4.56 5.96 1.32
C MET A 131 3.22 6.56 0.90
N ASN A 132 2.23 5.71 0.73
CA ASN A 132 0.84 6.13 0.52
C ASN A 132 0.24 6.54 1.87
N ALA A 133 0.01 7.84 2.07
CA ALA A 133 -0.53 8.39 3.29
C ALA A 133 -2.06 8.45 3.20
N TRP A 134 -2.72 7.45 3.77
CA TRP A 134 -4.16 7.23 3.63
C TRP A 134 -4.96 7.60 4.88
N TYR A 135 -4.45 7.26 6.06
CA TYR A 135 -5.10 7.56 7.33
C TYR A 135 -4.07 8.04 8.35
N ASN A 136 -4.31 9.23 8.95
CA ASN A 136 -3.35 9.86 9.86
C ASN A 136 -3.07 9.02 11.12
N GLY A 137 -4.02 8.20 11.55
CA GLY A 137 -3.83 7.28 12.68
C GLY A 137 -2.85 6.15 12.39
N TYR A 138 -2.73 5.75 11.13
CA TYR A 138 -1.77 4.74 10.69
C TYR A 138 -0.42 5.34 10.31
N ALA A 139 -0.41 6.50 9.66
CA ALA A 139 0.81 7.23 9.33
C ALA A 139 0.57 8.74 9.47
N ASP A 140 1.09 9.34 10.53
CA ASP A 140 1.08 10.78 10.69
C ASP A 140 1.99 11.42 9.63
N PRO A 141 1.45 12.22 8.67
CA PRO A 141 2.23 12.70 7.54
C PRO A 141 3.43 13.55 7.92
N ALA A 142 3.31 14.38 8.94
CA ALA A 142 4.41 15.24 9.39
C ALA A 142 5.57 14.40 9.97
N THR A 143 5.24 13.38 10.75
CA THR A 143 6.22 12.43 11.28
C THR A 143 6.89 11.64 10.15
N MET A 144 6.12 11.14 9.19
CA MET A 144 6.68 10.35 8.08
C MET A 144 7.62 11.19 7.20
N ILE A 145 7.27 12.45 6.93
CA ILE A 145 8.17 13.38 6.21
C ILE A 145 9.46 13.62 7.01
N LYS A 146 9.34 13.85 8.32
CA LYS A 146 10.49 14.05 9.21
C LYS A 146 11.40 12.82 9.23
N ASP A 147 10.83 11.63 9.15
CA ASP A 147 11.56 10.36 9.12
C ASP A 147 12.20 10.08 7.74
N GLY A 148 11.89 10.89 6.71
CA GLY A 148 12.54 10.84 5.41
C GLY A 148 11.74 10.17 4.29
N TYR A 149 10.48 9.83 4.51
CA TYR A 149 9.61 9.27 3.46
C TYR A 149 9.18 10.33 2.44
N GLN A 150 8.99 9.90 1.21
CA GLN A 150 8.24 10.63 0.20
C GLN A 150 6.78 10.17 0.25
N LEU A 151 5.83 11.10 0.23
CA LEU A 151 4.41 10.77 0.40
C LEU A 151 3.62 10.92 -0.90
N ILE A 152 2.67 10.02 -1.10
CA ILE A 152 1.52 10.18 -1.99
C ILE A 152 0.30 10.38 -1.11
N SER A 153 -0.43 11.48 -1.32
CA SER A 153 -1.65 11.80 -0.59
C SER A 153 -2.82 10.98 -1.11
N ILE A 154 -3.41 10.16 -0.24
CA ILE A 154 -4.58 9.33 -0.57
C ILE A 154 -5.54 9.24 0.64
N PRO A 155 -6.03 10.38 1.18
CA PRO A 155 -6.86 10.38 2.37
C PRO A 155 -8.14 9.56 2.18
N ASP A 156 -8.31 8.53 2.98
CA ASP A 156 -9.39 7.54 2.91
C ASP A 156 -10.79 8.15 2.99
N GLY A 157 -10.97 9.11 3.87
CA GLY A 157 -12.22 9.86 4.03
C GLY A 157 -12.58 10.80 2.86
N LEU A 158 -11.78 10.85 1.80
CA LEU A 158 -11.97 11.77 0.68
C LEU A 158 -11.86 11.12 -0.70
N VAL A 159 -10.89 10.24 -0.89
CA VAL A 159 -10.53 9.71 -2.21
C VAL A 159 -10.63 8.17 -2.31
N TYR A 160 -11.20 7.52 -1.30
CA TYR A 160 -11.54 6.10 -1.38
C TYR A 160 -12.94 5.92 -1.96
N ILE A 161 -13.05 5.04 -2.94
CA ILE A 161 -14.31 4.55 -3.49
C ILE A 161 -14.41 3.08 -3.13
N VAL A 162 -15.45 2.70 -2.37
CA VAL A 162 -15.75 1.30 -2.04
C VAL A 162 -17.21 1.02 -2.39
N PRO A 163 -17.48 0.55 -3.61
CA PRO A 163 -18.84 0.43 -4.12
C PRO A 163 -19.75 -0.40 -3.20
N LYS A 164 -20.88 0.18 -2.81
CA LYS A 164 -21.92 -0.42 -1.93
C LYS A 164 -21.46 -0.77 -0.51
N ALA A 165 -20.30 -0.33 -0.09
CA ALA A 165 -19.79 -0.65 1.25
C ALA A 165 -20.55 0.08 2.37
N GLY A 166 -20.97 1.33 2.13
CA GLY A 166 -21.67 2.16 3.12
C GLY A 166 -20.77 2.82 4.16
N TYR A 167 -19.51 2.39 4.29
CA TYR A 167 -18.52 2.97 5.21
C TYR A 167 -17.54 3.91 4.52
N TYR A 168 -17.41 3.86 3.19
CA TYR A 168 -16.73 4.82 2.32
C TYR A 168 -17.65 5.29 1.20
N TYR A 169 -17.17 6.19 0.38
CA TYR A 169 -17.94 6.74 -0.74
C TYR A 169 -18.19 5.71 -1.84
N ASP A 170 -19.34 5.85 -2.48
CA ASP A 170 -19.67 5.13 -3.70
C ASP A 170 -19.12 5.86 -4.95
N TYR A 171 -19.02 7.20 -4.85
CA TYR A 171 -18.48 8.10 -5.86
C TYR A 171 -17.66 9.21 -5.20
N LEU A 172 -16.68 9.74 -5.93
CA LEU A 172 -15.91 10.89 -5.47
C LEU A 172 -16.79 12.16 -5.41
N ASN A 173 -16.46 13.05 -4.49
CA ASN A 173 -17.04 14.41 -4.47
C ASN A 173 -16.19 15.30 -5.40
N GLU A 174 -16.41 15.18 -6.71
CA GLU A 174 -15.65 15.87 -7.74
C GLU A 174 -15.63 17.39 -7.58
N PRO A 175 -16.78 18.07 -7.28
CA PRO A 175 -16.77 19.53 -7.08
C PRO A 175 -15.86 19.97 -5.93
N TYR A 176 -15.81 19.21 -4.84
CA TYR A 176 -14.92 19.50 -3.73
C TYR A 176 -13.45 19.21 -4.09
N LEU A 177 -13.18 18.06 -4.70
CA LEU A 177 -11.83 17.69 -5.14
C LEU A 177 -11.23 18.72 -6.08
N TYR A 178 -12.03 19.21 -7.04
CA TYR A 178 -11.58 20.19 -8.00
C TYR A 178 -11.32 21.58 -7.40
N LYS A 179 -12.15 22.02 -6.45
CA LYS A 179 -12.12 23.40 -5.94
C LYS A 179 -11.28 23.57 -4.68
N GLU A 180 -11.28 22.56 -3.82
CA GLU A 180 -10.84 22.72 -2.43
C GLU A 180 -9.69 21.80 -2.03
N TRP A 181 -9.50 20.65 -2.75
CA TRP A 181 -8.48 19.70 -2.36
C TRP A 181 -7.22 19.79 -3.23
N THR A 182 -6.08 19.68 -2.58
CA THR A 182 -4.79 19.46 -3.24
C THR A 182 -4.05 18.31 -2.56
N PRO A 183 -3.08 17.66 -3.22
CA PRO A 183 -2.27 16.61 -2.59
C PRO A 183 -1.52 17.06 -1.33
N ALA A 184 -1.36 18.37 -1.13
CA ALA A 184 -0.77 18.92 0.09
C ALA A 184 -1.69 18.80 1.33
N HIS A 185 -2.97 18.48 1.13
CA HIS A 185 -3.92 18.19 2.19
C HIS A 185 -4.01 16.67 2.41
N ILE A 186 -3.36 16.18 3.47
CA ILE A 186 -3.30 14.75 3.81
C ILE A 186 -4.08 14.53 5.11
N GLY A 187 -5.36 14.17 4.98
CA GLY A 187 -6.28 14.09 6.11
C GLY A 187 -6.40 15.43 6.83
N LYS A 188 -5.91 15.51 8.07
CA LYS A 188 -5.92 16.76 8.87
C LYS A 188 -4.66 17.62 8.68
N ALA A 189 -3.65 17.11 8.03
CA ALA A 189 -2.38 17.82 7.83
C ALA A 189 -2.44 18.63 6.53
N VAL A 190 -1.93 19.86 6.60
CA VAL A 190 -1.82 20.79 5.47
C VAL A 190 -0.37 21.22 5.33
N PHE A 191 0.18 21.06 4.15
CA PHE A 191 1.56 21.40 3.81
C PHE A 191 1.59 22.44 2.69
N ASP A 192 2.78 22.93 2.38
CA ASP A 192 2.97 23.76 1.19
C ASP A 192 2.66 22.93 -0.08
N GLU A 193 1.95 23.50 -1.04
CA GLU A 193 1.54 22.83 -2.29
C GLU A 193 2.71 22.28 -3.11
N LYS A 194 3.90 22.85 -2.93
CA LYS A 194 5.14 22.41 -3.59
C LYS A 194 6.11 21.73 -2.63
N HIS A 195 5.60 21.13 -1.55
CA HIS A 195 6.46 20.45 -0.59
C HIS A 195 7.22 19.30 -1.28
N PRO A 196 8.58 19.25 -1.21
CA PRO A 196 9.39 18.33 -2.00
C PRO A 196 9.17 16.85 -1.65
N SER A 197 8.68 16.57 -0.44
CA SER A 197 8.38 15.21 0.00
C SER A 197 6.96 14.76 -0.38
N ILE A 198 6.12 15.60 -0.99
CA ILE A 198 4.78 15.23 -1.45
C ILE A 198 4.80 15.08 -2.95
N LEU A 199 4.74 13.85 -3.43
CA LEU A 199 4.88 13.52 -4.85
C LEU A 199 3.61 13.79 -5.66
N GLY A 200 2.44 13.80 -5.00
CA GLY A 200 1.16 13.99 -5.64
C GLY A 200 0.02 13.34 -4.87
N GLY A 201 -1.13 13.22 -5.52
CA GLY A 201 -2.32 12.58 -4.98
C GLY A 201 -2.68 11.31 -5.74
N MET A 202 -3.45 10.46 -5.09
CA MET A 202 -4.00 9.23 -5.65
C MET A 202 -5.44 9.07 -5.17
N PHE A 203 -6.26 8.34 -5.90
CA PHE A 203 -7.52 7.82 -5.41
C PHE A 203 -7.50 6.30 -5.48
N ALA A 204 -8.32 5.63 -4.70
CA ALA A 204 -8.41 4.17 -4.69
C ALA A 204 -9.83 3.69 -4.98
N ILE A 205 -9.92 2.57 -5.68
CA ILE A 205 -11.17 1.81 -5.80
C ILE A 205 -10.93 0.43 -5.21
N TRP A 206 -11.56 0.20 -4.08
CA TRP A 206 -11.51 -1.07 -3.37
C TRP A 206 -12.67 -1.97 -3.77
N ASN A 207 -12.43 -3.27 -3.77
CA ASN A 207 -13.37 -4.24 -4.30
C ASN A 207 -13.93 -5.18 -3.22
N ASP A 208 -14.13 -4.68 -2.01
CA ASP A 208 -14.58 -5.43 -0.84
C ASP A 208 -15.90 -6.19 -1.09
N HIS A 209 -16.76 -5.63 -1.94
CA HIS A 209 -18.07 -6.17 -2.27
C HIS A 209 -18.23 -6.55 -3.75
N VAL A 210 -17.14 -6.71 -4.49
CA VAL A 210 -17.21 -7.17 -5.89
C VAL A 210 -17.82 -8.58 -5.96
N GLY A 211 -18.72 -8.78 -6.92
CA GLY A 211 -19.51 -9.99 -7.03
C GLY A 211 -20.91 -9.91 -6.40
N ASN A 212 -21.15 -8.95 -5.50
CA ASN A 212 -22.47 -8.72 -4.89
C ASN A 212 -23.34 -7.76 -5.74
N GLY A 213 -23.43 -8.03 -7.06
CA GLY A 213 -24.16 -7.18 -7.99
C GLY A 213 -23.39 -5.93 -8.45
N ILE A 214 -22.06 -5.91 -8.28
CA ILE A 214 -21.15 -4.94 -8.86
C ILE A 214 -20.49 -5.55 -10.09
N SER A 215 -20.65 -4.92 -11.23
CA SER A 215 -20.02 -5.32 -12.50
C SER A 215 -18.79 -4.47 -12.80
N VAL A 216 -17.96 -4.92 -13.75
CA VAL A 216 -16.84 -4.12 -14.28
C VAL A 216 -17.34 -2.77 -14.84
N LYS A 217 -18.54 -2.74 -15.42
CA LYS A 217 -19.15 -1.50 -15.93
C LYS A 217 -19.47 -0.51 -14.81
N ASP A 218 -19.91 -1.01 -13.65
CA ASP A 218 -20.16 -0.16 -12.47
C ASP A 218 -18.86 0.45 -11.93
N ILE A 219 -17.76 -0.29 -11.96
CA ILE A 219 -16.43 0.22 -11.59
C ILE A 219 -15.97 1.29 -12.59
N HIS A 220 -16.08 1.02 -13.91
CA HIS A 220 -15.74 2.01 -14.93
C HIS A 220 -16.55 3.30 -14.79
N HIS A 221 -17.82 3.19 -14.49
CA HIS A 221 -18.67 4.37 -14.26
C HIS A 221 -18.14 5.24 -13.12
N ARG A 222 -17.64 4.63 -12.05
CA ARG A 222 -17.09 5.36 -10.89
C ARG A 222 -15.74 6.02 -11.15
N ILE A 223 -15.00 5.53 -12.15
CA ILE A 223 -13.71 6.09 -12.54
C ILE A 223 -13.90 7.30 -13.47
N PHE A 224 -14.91 7.26 -14.33
CA PHE A 224 -15.08 8.17 -15.47
C PHE A 224 -16.37 8.98 -15.46
N SER A 225 -17.06 9.07 -14.32
CA SER A 225 -18.28 9.88 -14.18
C SER A 225 -18.03 11.30 -13.78
#